data_23b0f015053522e2a98963fce14be97d
#
_entry.id   23b0f015053522e2a98963fce14be97d
#
_cell.length_a   1.000
_cell.length_b   1.000
_cell.length_c   1.000
_cell.angle_alpha   90.00
_cell.angle_beta   90.00
_cell.angle_gamma   90.00
#
_symmetry.space_group_name_H-M   'P 1'
#
loop_
_entity.id
_entity.type
_entity.pdbx_description
1 polymer ?
#
loop_
_entity_poly.entity_id
_entity_poly.type
_entity_poly.pdbx_seq_one_letter_code
_entity_poly.pdbx_strand_id
1 'polypeptide(L)'
;PDGYLICGINIPHIIIQPLQQETGYKTEQIVPVSIFQRTPLALAVLKESPYKDLKELLAAAKAKPGEISIGGSGTFSGHHIATLRLQKMTGSKFNYVPFTGAAPQITAFLGGHVNAIFGNSDDLVKHSDNIRVLGTADDQRFFGFPNTPTFKESGIDLVESIDRGVGLPPNTPEPIIKTLEAAFLKIAKDPAIQEQMKKEGFVPLAMGHAESKAHIAKMTAIYKDIIKDIKK
;
A
#
# COMPACT_ATOMS: atom_id res chain seq x y z
N PRO A 1 21.43 9.91 17.07
CA PRO A 1 21.07 10.76 15.91
C PRO A 1 22.32 11.32 15.22
N ASP A 2 23.26 10.43 14.84
CA ASP A 2 24.54 10.76 14.19
C ASP A 2 24.53 10.48 12.67
N GLY A 3 23.41 9.99 12.13
CA GLY A 3 23.21 9.70 10.72
C GLY A 3 23.63 8.30 10.27
N TYR A 4 24.21 7.49 11.15
CA TYR A 4 24.58 6.11 10.82
C TYR A 4 23.44 5.11 11.00
N LEU A 5 22.35 5.47 11.68
CA LEU A 5 21.13 4.70 11.75
C LEU A 5 20.06 5.35 10.90
N ILE A 6 19.67 4.71 9.82
CA ILE A 6 18.53 5.06 8.99
C ILE A 6 17.50 3.91 9.02
N CYS A 7 16.23 4.23 8.94
CA CYS A 7 15.17 3.24 8.90
C CYS A 7 14.31 3.41 7.64
N GLY A 8 13.84 2.28 7.11
CA GLY A 8 12.78 2.30 6.10
C GLY A 8 11.47 2.76 6.71
N ILE A 9 10.75 3.64 6.04
CA ILE A 9 9.40 4.06 6.42
C ILE A 9 8.41 3.62 5.37
N ASN A 10 7.27 3.07 5.82
CA ASN A 10 6.15 2.68 4.97
C ASN A 10 4.90 3.43 5.45
N ILE A 11 4.26 4.15 4.56
CA ILE A 11 2.95 4.75 4.77
C ILE A 11 1.93 3.83 4.09
N PRO A 12 0.89 3.38 4.79
CA PRO A 12 0.32 3.91 6.03
C PRO A 12 0.84 3.29 7.34
N HIS A 13 1.70 2.28 7.32
CA HIS A 13 2.08 1.47 8.49
C HIS A 13 2.58 2.31 9.67
N ILE A 14 3.52 3.24 9.43
CA ILE A 14 4.08 4.12 10.49
C ILE A 14 3.03 5.06 11.10
N ILE A 15 1.86 5.20 10.48
CA ILE A 15 0.76 6.03 10.96
C ILE A 15 -0.29 5.18 11.67
N ILE A 16 -0.71 4.09 11.05
CA ILE A 16 -1.85 3.30 11.54
C ILE A 16 -1.47 2.48 12.77
N GLN A 17 -0.28 1.90 12.80
CA GLN A 17 0.15 1.05 13.91
C GLN A 17 0.16 1.80 15.24
N PRO A 18 0.75 3.00 15.38
CA PRO A 18 0.69 3.76 16.63
C PRO A 18 -0.71 4.23 17.02
N LEU A 19 -1.66 4.29 16.07
CA LEU A 19 -3.05 4.63 16.34
C LEU A 19 -3.87 3.43 16.84
N GLN A 20 -3.39 2.21 16.69
CA GLN A 20 -4.12 0.98 17.00
C GLN A 20 -3.51 0.16 18.13
N GLN A 21 -2.23 0.29 18.39
CA GLN A 21 -1.50 -0.47 19.38
C GLN A 21 -0.30 0.32 19.92
N GLU A 22 0.25 -0.09 21.05
CA GLU A 22 1.54 0.41 21.51
C GLU A 22 2.66 -0.04 20.57
N THR A 23 3.45 0.96 20.14
CA THR A 23 4.60 0.75 19.27
C THR A 23 5.81 1.44 19.88
N GLY A 24 6.95 1.06 19.93
CA GLY A 24 8.10 1.77 20.53
C GLY A 24 8.41 3.15 19.92
N TYR A 25 7.50 3.73 19.11
CA TYR A 25 7.64 5.02 18.46
C TYR A 25 6.29 5.72 18.28
N LYS A 26 6.34 7.04 18.03
CA LYS A 26 5.21 7.85 17.57
C LYS A 26 5.51 8.38 16.17
N THR A 27 4.49 8.49 15.32
CA THR A 27 4.64 8.95 13.93
C THR A 27 5.37 10.30 13.84
N GLU A 28 5.03 11.23 14.72
CA GLU A 28 5.61 12.58 14.78
C GLU A 28 7.08 12.64 15.22
N GLN A 29 7.61 11.54 15.75
CA GLN A 29 9.02 11.43 16.16
C GLN A 29 9.92 11.00 14.99
N ILE A 30 9.35 10.48 13.91
CA ILE A 30 10.12 10.07 12.74
C ILE A 30 10.53 11.31 11.96
N VAL A 31 11.83 11.45 11.70
CA VAL A 31 12.39 12.51 10.85
C VAL A 31 12.52 11.96 9.43
N PRO A 32 11.57 12.23 8.51
CA PRO A 32 11.66 11.69 7.15
C PRO A 32 12.79 12.36 6.39
N VAL A 33 13.55 11.60 5.62
CA VAL A 33 14.60 12.13 4.73
C VAL A 33 14.06 12.30 3.33
N SER A 34 13.47 11.21 2.80
CA SER A 34 12.91 11.18 1.45
C SER A 34 11.85 10.07 1.35
N ILE A 35 10.79 10.35 0.59
CA ILE A 35 9.86 9.32 0.08
C ILE A 35 10.15 9.20 -1.42
N PHE A 36 10.59 8.03 -1.85
CA PHE A 36 11.13 7.82 -3.19
C PHE A 36 10.32 6.87 -4.06
N GLN A 37 9.34 6.15 -3.50
CA GLN A 37 8.47 5.29 -4.29
C GLN A 37 7.06 5.18 -3.73
N ARG A 38 6.13 4.93 -4.63
CA ARG A 38 4.74 4.53 -4.34
C ARG A 38 4.47 3.17 -4.94
N THR A 39 3.70 2.39 -4.22
CA THR A 39 3.19 1.10 -4.67
C THR A 39 1.67 1.12 -4.56
N PRO A 40 0.94 1.38 -5.64
CA PRO A 40 -0.51 1.27 -5.66
C PRO A 40 -0.95 -0.13 -5.26
N LEU A 41 -2.02 -0.23 -4.50
CA LEU A 41 -2.62 -1.52 -4.19
C LEU A 41 -3.59 -1.93 -5.29
N ALA A 42 -3.72 -3.24 -5.48
CA ALA A 42 -4.72 -3.77 -6.39
C ALA A 42 -5.36 -5.04 -5.80
N LEU A 43 -6.62 -5.26 -6.15
CA LEU A 43 -7.35 -6.48 -5.81
C LEU A 43 -7.18 -7.49 -6.93
N ALA A 44 -6.64 -8.65 -6.60
CA ALA A 44 -6.36 -9.70 -7.56
C ALA A 44 -6.95 -11.05 -7.11
N VAL A 45 -7.29 -11.87 -8.10
CA VAL A 45 -7.67 -13.27 -7.97
C VAL A 45 -6.78 -14.13 -8.86
N LEU A 46 -6.73 -15.44 -8.63
CA LEU A 46 -6.07 -16.36 -9.55
C LEU A 46 -6.76 -16.34 -10.93
N LYS A 47 -6.01 -16.67 -11.98
CA LYS A 47 -6.52 -16.64 -13.36
C LYS A 47 -7.69 -17.59 -13.56
N GLU A 48 -7.68 -18.72 -12.87
CA GLU A 48 -8.72 -19.75 -12.87
C GLU A 48 -9.90 -19.44 -11.96
N SER A 49 -9.83 -18.36 -11.20
CA SER A 49 -10.91 -17.93 -10.31
C SER A 49 -12.24 -17.79 -11.07
N PRO A 50 -13.38 -18.18 -10.46
CA PRO A 50 -14.70 -17.98 -11.06
C PRO A 50 -15.04 -16.51 -11.26
N TYR A 51 -14.38 -15.59 -10.50
CA TYR A 51 -14.66 -14.16 -10.58
C TYR A 51 -13.88 -13.51 -11.73
N LYS A 52 -14.62 -13.02 -12.74
CA LYS A 52 -14.05 -12.43 -13.95
C LYS A 52 -13.74 -10.95 -13.80
N ASP A 53 -14.50 -10.26 -12.95
CA ASP A 53 -14.38 -8.82 -12.69
C ASP A 53 -14.71 -8.49 -11.22
N LEU A 54 -14.53 -7.23 -10.87
CA LEU A 54 -14.81 -6.70 -9.54
C LEU A 54 -16.29 -6.86 -9.14
N LYS A 55 -17.20 -6.66 -10.09
CA LYS A 55 -18.66 -6.75 -9.85
C LYS A 55 -19.08 -8.13 -9.43
N GLU A 56 -18.57 -9.18 -10.12
CA GLU A 56 -18.85 -10.57 -9.78
C GLU A 56 -18.32 -10.92 -8.38
N LEU A 57 -17.09 -10.53 -8.04
CA LEU A 57 -16.52 -10.77 -6.73
C LEU A 57 -17.34 -10.09 -5.62
N LEU A 58 -17.71 -8.82 -5.81
CA LEU A 58 -18.50 -8.08 -4.84
C LEU A 58 -19.93 -8.65 -4.68
N ALA A 59 -20.54 -9.07 -5.78
CA ALA A 59 -21.86 -9.72 -5.75
C ALA A 59 -21.82 -11.04 -4.98
N ALA A 60 -20.81 -11.87 -5.21
CA ALA A 60 -20.59 -13.10 -4.48
C ALA A 60 -20.35 -12.87 -2.99
N ALA A 61 -19.52 -11.87 -2.63
CA ALA A 61 -19.26 -11.50 -1.23
C ALA A 61 -20.50 -10.93 -0.49
N LYS A 62 -21.42 -10.33 -1.23
CA LYS A 62 -22.73 -9.91 -0.68
C LYS A 62 -23.68 -11.07 -0.49
N ALA A 63 -23.75 -11.99 -1.46
CA ALA A 63 -24.61 -13.17 -1.40
C ALA A 63 -24.19 -14.14 -0.28
N LYS A 64 -22.89 -14.24 -0.02
CA LYS A 64 -22.30 -15.14 0.97
C LYS A 64 -21.28 -14.40 1.84
N PRO A 65 -21.74 -13.63 2.83
CA PRO A 65 -20.89 -12.81 3.66
C PRO A 65 -19.84 -13.62 4.43
N GLY A 66 -18.56 -13.25 4.26
CA GLY A 66 -17.43 -13.88 4.96
C GLY A 66 -16.94 -15.20 4.36
N GLU A 67 -17.57 -15.76 3.31
CA GLU A 67 -17.07 -16.97 2.64
C GLU A 67 -15.84 -16.69 1.76
N ILE A 68 -15.73 -15.49 1.19
CA ILE A 68 -14.59 -15.14 0.34
C ILE A 68 -13.46 -14.60 1.20
N SER A 69 -12.30 -15.26 1.16
CA SER A 69 -11.09 -14.83 1.85
C SER A 69 -10.29 -13.81 1.02
N ILE A 70 -9.83 -12.75 1.69
CA ILE A 70 -8.86 -11.79 1.13
C ILE A 70 -7.59 -11.84 1.98
N GLY A 71 -6.47 -12.21 1.38
CA GLY A 71 -5.16 -12.18 2.02
C GLY A 71 -4.55 -10.80 2.01
N GLY A 72 -3.79 -10.46 3.06
CA GLY A 72 -3.02 -9.21 3.15
C GLY A 72 -1.78 -9.36 4.03
N SER A 73 -0.85 -8.42 3.93
CA SER A 73 0.49 -8.47 4.55
C SER A 73 0.53 -8.17 6.06
N GLY A 74 -0.59 -8.33 6.75
CA GLY A 74 -0.67 -8.16 8.21
C GLY A 74 -1.90 -7.36 8.66
N THR A 75 -2.19 -7.46 9.95
CA THR A 75 -3.22 -6.66 10.61
C THR A 75 -2.76 -5.19 10.66
N PHE A 76 -3.69 -4.27 10.40
CA PHE A 76 -3.41 -2.82 10.30
C PHE A 76 -2.37 -2.43 9.23
N SER A 77 -2.14 -3.30 8.25
CA SER A 77 -1.41 -2.96 7.03
C SER A 77 -2.28 -2.16 6.04
N GLY A 78 -1.67 -1.60 5.00
CA GLY A 78 -2.42 -0.98 3.91
C GLY A 78 -3.44 -1.92 3.27
N HIS A 79 -3.08 -3.21 3.12
CA HIS A 79 -3.98 -4.25 2.59
C HIS A 79 -5.22 -4.47 3.47
N HIS A 80 -5.04 -4.47 4.79
CA HIS A 80 -6.17 -4.58 5.73
C HIS A 80 -7.09 -3.38 5.63
N ILE A 81 -6.51 -2.17 5.62
CA ILE A 81 -7.30 -0.93 5.48
C ILE A 81 -8.05 -0.88 4.15
N ALA A 82 -7.39 -1.25 3.05
CA ALA A 82 -8.06 -1.35 1.75
C ALA A 82 -9.26 -2.31 1.78
N THR A 83 -9.10 -3.48 2.42
CA THR A 83 -10.19 -4.45 2.60
C THR A 83 -11.35 -3.86 3.42
N LEU A 84 -11.05 -3.25 4.56
CA LEU A 84 -12.07 -2.66 5.43
C LEU A 84 -12.83 -1.50 4.75
N ARG A 85 -12.11 -0.64 4.02
CA ARG A 85 -12.70 0.43 3.22
C ARG A 85 -13.58 -0.12 2.10
N LEU A 86 -13.11 -1.14 1.37
CA LEU A 86 -13.89 -1.78 0.32
C LEU A 86 -15.20 -2.36 0.89
N GLN A 87 -15.13 -3.06 2.01
CA GLN A 87 -16.32 -3.60 2.70
C GLN A 87 -17.31 -2.50 3.07
N LYS A 88 -16.81 -1.42 3.66
CA LYS A 88 -17.65 -0.29 4.07
C LYS A 88 -18.33 0.41 2.88
N MET A 89 -17.58 0.67 1.81
CA MET A 89 -18.07 1.36 0.63
C MET A 89 -19.06 0.54 -0.19
N THR A 90 -18.93 -0.79 -0.16
CA THR A 90 -19.72 -1.67 -1.04
C THR A 90 -20.79 -2.47 -0.30
N GLY A 91 -20.72 -2.59 1.02
CA GLY A 91 -21.56 -3.47 1.82
C GLY A 91 -21.22 -4.96 1.67
N SER A 92 -20.13 -5.29 0.96
CA SER A 92 -19.61 -6.67 0.88
C SER A 92 -18.94 -7.06 2.19
N LYS A 93 -18.84 -8.36 2.48
CA LYS A 93 -18.11 -8.87 3.65
C LYS A 93 -17.14 -9.96 3.22
N PHE A 94 -15.89 -9.80 3.59
CA PHE A 94 -14.80 -10.73 3.30
C PHE A 94 -14.20 -11.27 4.59
N ASN A 95 -13.63 -12.45 4.53
CA ASN A 95 -12.77 -12.98 5.58
C ASN A 95 -11.33 -12.52 5.33
N TYR A 96 -10.84 -11.55 6.10
CA TYR A 96 -9.47 -11.08 5.95
C TYR A 96 -8.48 -12.03 6.62
N VAL A 97 -7.48 -12.49 5.86
CA VAL A 97 -6.42 -13.41 6.32
C VAL A 97 -5.09 -12.65 6.37
N PRO A 98 -4.59 -12.28 7.57
CA PRO A 98 -3.30 -11.59 7.72
C PRO A 98 -2.13 -12.58 7.60
N PHE A 99 -1.14 -12.22 6.79
CA PHE A 99 0.15 -12.90 6.69
C PHE A 99 1.26 -12.06 7.33
N THR A 100 2.41 -12.64 7.61
CA THR A 100 3.56 -11.95 8.22
C THR A 100 4.38 -11.11 7.23
N GLY A 101 3.79 -10.70 6.12
CA GLY A 101 4.41 -9.88 5.07
C GLY A 101 3.89 -10.20 3.68
N ALA A 102 4.38 -9.49 2.66
CA ALA A 102 3.93 -9.67 1.28
C ALA A 102 4.36 -11.02 0.69
N ALA A 103 5.58 -11.48 0.94
CA ALA A 103 6.08 -12.74 0.38
C ALA A 103 5.25 -13.96 0.80
N PRO A 104 4.98 -14.24 2.10
CA PRO A 104 4.11 -15.34 2.49
C PRO A 104 2.66 -15.14 2.03
N GLN A 105 2.17 -13.91 1.91
CA GLN A 105 0.85 -13.61 1.33
C GLN A 105 0.76 -14.07 -0.13
N ILE A 106 1.73 -13.68 -0.97
CA ILE A 106 1.77 -14.06 -2.40
C ILE A 106 1.90 -15.57 -2.55
N THR A 107 2.77 -16.22 -1.77
CA THR A 107 2.93 -17.68 -1.80
C THR A 107 1.61 -18.39 -1.49
N ALA A 108 0.94 -17.99 -0.42
CA ALA A 108 -0.35 -18.56 -0.03
C ALA A 108 -1.45 -18.32 -1.08
N PHE A 109 -1.46 -17.15 -1.69
CA PHE A 109 -2.41 -16.81 -2.76
C PHE A 109 -2.19 -17.65 -4.01
N LEU A 110 -0.95 -17.75 -4.49
CA LEU A 110 -0.61 -18.58 -5.66
C LEU A 110 -0.88 -20.08 -5.41
N GLY A 111 -0.78 -20.51 -4.15
CA GLY A 111 -1.17 -21.86 -3.72
C GLY A 111 -2.68 -22.06 -3.54
N GLY A 112 -3.51 -21.06 -3.79
CA GLY A 112 -4.98 -21.15 -3.66
C GLY A 112 -5.51 -21.18 -2.23
N HIS A 113 -4.67 -20.81 -1.21
CA HIS A 113 -5.09 -20.80 0.19
C HIS A 113 -5.98 -19.62 0.58
N VAL A 114 -6.08 -18.61 -0.28
CA VAL A 114 -7.04 -17.51 -0.19
C VAL A 114 -7.65 -17.23 -1.56
N ASN A 115 -8.90 -16.76 -1.59
CA ASN A 115 -9.63 -16.54 -2.85
C ASN A 115 -9.15 -15.31 -3.62
N ALA A 116 -8.72 -14.28 -2.89
CA ALA A 116 -8.25 -13.01 -3.45
C ALA A 116 -7.16 -12.42 -2.56
N ILE A 117 -6.45 -11.43 -3.08
CA ILE A 117 -5.55 -10.58 -2.29
C ILE A 117 -5.73 -9.11 -2.64
N PHE A 118 -5.58 -8.22 -1.63
CA PHE A 118 -5.00 -6.93 -1.92
C PHE A 118 -3.49 -7.11 -1.98
N GLY A 119 -2.90 -6.85 -3.13
CA GLY A 119 -1.46 -7.00 -3.36
C GLY A 119 -0.82 -5.67 -3.74
N ASN A 120 0.49 -5.59 -3.54
CA ASN A 120 1.30 -4.49 -4.03
C ASN A 120 1.46 -4.61 -5.54
N SER A 121 1.48 -3.49 -6.26
CA SER A 121 1.63 -3.48 -7.72
C SER A 121 2.89 -4.21 -8.21
N ASP A 122 4.02 -4.05 -7.51
CA ASP A 122 5.29 -4.71 -7.84
C ASP A 122 5.24 -6.24 -7.71
N ASP A 123 4.55 -6.74 -6.70
CA ASP A 123 4.34 -8.19 -6.53
C ASP A 123 3.39 -8.74 -7.60
N LEU A 124 2.32 -8.01 -7.90
CA LEU A 124 1.32 -8.45 -8.88
C LEU A 124 1.85 -8.43 -10.32
N VAL A 125 2.69 -7.45 -10.69
CA VAL A 125 3.34 -7.40 -12.01
C VAL A 125 4.20 -8.64 -12.24
N LYS A 126 4.97 -9.08 -11.24
CA LYS A 126 5.81 -10.29 -11.32
C LYS A 126 5.04 -11.58 -11.56
N HIS A 127 3.76 -11.59 -11.18
CA HIS A 127 2.90 -12.77 -11.28
C HIS A 127 1.71 -12.60 -12.25
N SER A 128 1.79 -11.61 -13.15
CA SER A 128 0.73 -11.24 -14.10
C SER A 128 0.18 -12.40 -14.93
N ASP A 129 1.02 -13.40 -15.23
CA ASP A 129 0.60 -14.58 -16.00
C ASP A 129 -0.34 -15.53 -15.24
N ASN A 130 -0.30 -15.51 -13.91
CA ASN A 130 -1.03 -16.44 -13.04
C ASN A 130 -2.27 -15.80 -12.39
N ILE A 131 -2.46 -14.50 -12.56
CA ILE A 131 -3.48 -13.75 -11.83
C ILE A 131 -4.37 -12.95 -12.78
N ARG A 132 -5.50 -12.50 -12.24
CA ARG A 132 -6.36 -11.48 -12.83
C ARG A 132 -6.52 -10.35 -11.82
N VAL A 133 -6.10 -9.15 -12.20
CA VAL A 133 -6.32 -7.94 -11.41
C VAL A 133 -7.71 -7.41 -11.71
N LEU A 134 -8.54 -7.28 -10.68
CA LEU A 134 -9.96 -6.87 -10.80
C LEU A 134 -10.17 -5.37 -10.66
N GLY A 135 -9.24 -4.68 -10.01
CA GLY A 135 -9.28 -3.23 -9.83
C GLY A 135 -8.02 -2.70 -9.17
N THR A 136 -7.59 -1.52 -9.56
CA THR A 136 -6.43 -0.80 -8.97
C THR A 136 -6.91 0.33 -8.06
N ALA A 137 -6.28 0.48 -6.89
CA ALA A 137 -6.63 1.47 -5.90
C ALA A 137 -5.82 2.76 -6.11
N ASP A 138 -5.91 3.35 -7.30
CA ASP A 138 -5.24 4.59 -7.68
C ASP A 138 -6.22 5.56 -8.36
N ASP A 139 -5.83 6.82 -8.47
CA ASP A 139 -6.62 7.84 -9.19
C ASP A 139 -6.62 7.63 -10.70
N GLN A 140 -5.59 6.99 -11.22
CA GLN A 140 -5.43 6.67 -12.65
C GLN A 140 -5.10 5.19 -12.82
N ARG A 141 -5.38 4.65 -14.02
CA ARG A 141 -5.00 3.27 -14.34
C ARG A 141 -3.50 3.09 -14.22
N PHE A 142 -3.13 2.01 -13.55
CA PHE A 142 -1.73 1.69 -13.31
C PHE A 142 -1.08 1.19 -14.61
N PHE A 143 0.10 1.71 -14.94
CA PHE A 143 0.81 1.39 -16.19
C PHE A 143 1.16 -0.10 -16.35
N GLY A 144 1.36 -0.84 -15.25
CA GLY A 144 1.58 -2.29 -15.29
C GLY A 144 0.32 -3.11 -15.57
N PHE A 145 -0.86 -2.50 -15.41
CA PHE A 145 -2.17 -3.11 -15.71
C PHE A 145 -3.08 -2.11 -16.43
N PRO A 146 -2.72 -1.64 -17.64
CA PRO A 146 -3.41 -0.54 -18.33
C PRO A 146 -4.86 -0.86 -18.71
N ASN A 147 -5.19 -2.14 -18.83
CA ASN A 147 -6.55 -2.60 -19.16
C ASN A 147 -7.41 -2.82 -17.91
N THR A 148 -6.84 -2.79 -16.70
CA THR A 148 -7.60 -2.94 -15.46
C THR A 148 -8.18 -1.59 -15.04
N PRO A 149 -9.50 -1.50 -14.76
CA PRO A 149 -10.10 -0.27 -14.28
C PRO A 149 -9.62 0.07 -12.87
N THR A 150 -9.63 1.35 -12.52
CA THR A 150 -9.50 1.76 -11.13
C THR A 150 -10.80 1.46 -10.37
N PHE A 151 -10.72 1.42 -9.04
CA PHE A 151 -11.93 1.35 -8.21
C PHE A 151 -12.84 2.57 -8.46
N LYS A 152 -12.27 3.75 -8.69
CA LYS A 152 -13.03 4.97 -9.04
C LYS A 152 -13.82 4.83 -10.34
N GLU A 153 -13.20 4.28 -11.39
CA GLU A 153 -13.90 3.98 -12.65
C GLU A 153 -15.04 2.96 -12.45
N SER A 154 -14.94 2.14 -11.41
CA SER A 154 -15.99 1.19 -11.01
C SER A 154 -17.01 1.76 -10.00
N GLY A 155 -16.98 3.07 -9.74
CA GLY A 155 -17.89 3.78 -8.83
C GLY A 155 -17.56 3.65 -7.35
N ILE A 156 -16.35 3.21 -7.00
CA ILE A 156 -15.89 3.02 -5.62
C ILE A 156 -14.71 3.96 -5.37
N ASP A 157 -14.86 4.96 -4.51
CA ASP A 157 -13.80 5.96 -4.22
C ASP A 157 -12.72 5.38 -3.28
N LEU A 158 -12.10 4.29 -3.72
CA LEU A 158 -11.01 3.62 -3.01
C LEU A 158 -9.68 3.92 -3.67
N VAL A 159 -8.88 4.76 -3.01
CA VAL A 159 -7.47 5.01 -3.35
C VAL A 159 -6.63 4.59 -2.17
N GLU A 160 -5.70 3.68 -2.38
CA GLU A 160 -4.77 3.16 -1.39
C GLU A 160 -3.45 2.77 -2.03
N SER A 161 -2.36 3.17 -1.40
CA SER A 161 -1.00 2.85 -1.82
C SER A 161 -0.11 2.62 -0.61
N ILE A 162 1.05 2.04 -0.85
CA ILE A 162 2.14 2.04 0.12
C ILE A 162 3.22 2.96 -0.43
N ASP A 163 3.41 4.11 0.26
CA ASP A 163 4.52 5.01 -0.05
C ASP A 163 5.73 4.63 0.81
N ARG A 164 6.89 4.49 0.19
CA ARG A 164 8.11 4.05 0.86
C ARG A 164 9.19 5.11 0.80
N GLY A 165 9.91 5.22 1.90
CA GLY A 165 10.99 6.18 2.06
C GLY A 165 11.96 5.78 3.14
N VAL A 166 12.78 6.73 3.52
CA VAL A 166 13.73 6.60 4.63
C VAL A 166 13.53 7.70 5.65
N GLY A 167 13.73 7.33 6.90
CA GLY A 167 13.65 8.22 8.04
C GLY A 167 14.83 8.06 9.00
N LEU A 168 14.94 9.00 9.88
CA LEU A 168 15.99 9.11 10.90
C LEU A 168 15.37 9.16 12.30
N PRO A 169 16.14 8.88 13.34
CA PRO A 169 15.72 9.06 14.72
C PRO A 169 15.37 10.54 15.02
N PRO A 170 14.56 10.79 16.06
CA PRO A 170 14.30 12.16 16.50
C PRO A 170 15.59 12.89 16.90
N ASN A 171 15.57 14.21 16.79
CA ASN A 171 16.71 15.09 17.11
C ASN A 171 17.97 14.88 16.25
N THR A 172 17.83 14.31 15.04
CA THR A 172 18.94 14.27 14.09
C THR A 172 19.27 15.69 13.61
N PRO A 173 20.55 16.11 13.65
CA PRO A 173 20.96 17.45 13.24
C PRO A 173 20.65 17.76 11.79
N GLU A 174 20.22 19.00 11.53
CA GLU A 174 19.83 19.49 10.19
C GLU A 174 20.90 19.26 9.09
N PRO A 175 22.22 19.44 9.35
CA PRO A 175 23.24 19.15 8.34
C PRO A 175 23.26 17.68 7.88
N ILE A 176 23.00 16.75 8.80
CA ILE A 176 22.92 15.32 8.48
C ILE A 176 21.69 15.03 7.62
N ILE A 177 20.53 15.61 7.98
CA ILE A 177 19.29 15.48 7.21
C ILE A 177 19.53 15.97 5.77
N LYS A 178 20.11 17.15 5.59
CA LYS A 178 20.40 17.74 4.27
C LYS A 178 21.36 16.89 3.43
N THR A 179 22.40 16.35 4.05
CA THR A 179 23.37 15.49 3.36
C THR A 179 22.69 14.22 2.83
N LEU A 180 21.91 13.56 3.66
CA LEU A 180 21.19 12.35 3.27
C LEU A 180 20.06 12.66 2.27
N GLU A 181 19.31 13.73 2.48
CA GLU A 181 18.28 14.18 1.52
C GLU A 181 18.86 14.38 0.13
N ALA A 182 19.97 15.10 0.01
CA ALA A 182 20.63 15.35 -1.26
C ALA A 182 21.04 14.04 -1.95
N ALA A 183 21.57 13.08 -1.20
CA ALA A 183 21.95 11.76 -1.72
C ALA A 183 20.72 10.95 -2.21
N PHE A 184 19.68 10.87 -1.41
CA PHE A 184 18.45 10.13 -1.79
C PHE A 184 17.71 10.80 -2.95
N LEU A 185 17.62 12.13 -2.98
CA LEU A 185 17.02 12.86 -4.11
C LEU A 185 17.81 12.68 -5.41
N LYS A 186 19.14 12.62 -5.35
CA LYS A 186 19.96 12.33 -6.52
C LYS A 186 19.63 10.96 -7.10
N ILE A 187 19.51 9.94 -6.24
CA ILE A 187 19.13 8.58 -6.64
C ILE A 187 17.70 8.55 -7.19
N ALA A 188 16.74 9.13 -6.46
CA ALA A 188 15.33 9.11 -6.82
C ALA A 188 15.02 9.86 -8.14
N LYS A 189 15.84 10.83 -8.51
CA LYS A 189 15.74 11.60 -9.76
C LYS A 189 16.54 11.01 -10.92
N ASP A 190 17.31 9.95 -10.70
CA ASP A 190 18.08 9.30 -11.76
C ASP A 190 17.12 8.62 -12.74
N PRO A 191 17.15 8.98 -14.05
CA PRO A 191 16.23 8.43 -15.05
C PRO A 191 16.34 6.90 -15.20
N ALA A 192 17.54 6.33 -15.07
CA ALA A 192 17.74 4.89 -15.19
C ALA A 192 17.10 4.15 -14.02
N ILE A 193 17.23 4.69 -12.79
CA ILE A 193 16.58 4.13 -11.59
C ILE A 193 15.07 4.26 -11.69
N GLN A 194 14.55 5.40 -12.14
CA GLN A 194 13.09 5.58 -12.33
C GLN A 194 12.54 4.61 -13.37
N GLU A 195 13.24 4.37 -14.46
CA GLU A 195 12.83 3.41 -15.48
C GLU A 195 12.84 1.98 -14.95
N GLN A 196 13.89 1.59 -14.19
CA GLN A 196 13.95 0.30 -13.54
C GLN A 196 12.78 0.11 -12.54
N MET A 197 12.51 1.11 -11.69
CA MET A 197 11.40 1.07 -10.76
C MET A 197 10.07 0.85 -11.48
N LYS A 198 9.82 1.55 -12.59
CA LYS A 198 8.60 1.35 -13.39
C LYS A 198 8.51 -0.07 -13.97
N LYS A 199 9.62 -0.61 -14.50
CA LYS A 199 9.66 -1.99 -14.99
C LYS A 199 9.33 -3.02 -13.90
N GLU A 200 9.71 -2.73 -12.67
CA GLU A 200 9.44 -3.58 -11.51
C GLU A 200 8.05 -3.35 -10.88
N GLY A 201 7.26 -2.43 -11.42
CA GLY A 201 5.89 -2.16 -10.95
C GLY A 201 5.79 -1.11 -9.83
N PHE A 202 6.81 -0.29 -9.65
CA PHE A 202 6.79 0.85 -8.72
C PHE A 202 6.49 2.16 -9.43
N VAL A 203 5.83 3.08 -8.73
CA VAL A 203 5.70 4.48 -9.17
C VAL A 203 6.82 5.28 -8.51
N PRO A 204 7.80 5.81 -9.29
CA PRO A 204 8.86 6.63 -8.73
C PRO A 204 8.33 7.92 -8.12
N LEU A 205 8.86 8.27 -6.96
CA LEU A 205 8.66 9.55 -6.29
C LEU A 205 10.02 10.18 -5.98
N ALA A 206 10.06 11.49 -5.72
CA ALA A 206 11.27 12.19 -5.34
C ALA A 206 10.93 13.35 -4.37
N MET A 207 10.31 13.00 -3.24
CA MET A 207 9.98 13.95 -2.19
C MET A 207 11.19 14.12 -1.27
N GLY A 208 11.62 15.36 -1.04
CA GLY A 208 12.64 15.71 -0.06
C GLY A 208 12.07 15.73 1.37
N HIS A 209 12.91 16.16 2.32
CA HIS A 209 12.55 16.21 3.75
C HIS A 209 11.25 16.96 4.02
N ALA A 210 11.16 18.22 3.54
CA ALA A 210 9.99 19.06 3.81
C ALA A 210 8.72 18.50 3.17
N GLU A 211 8.79 18.03 1.92
CA GLU A 211 7.66 17.44 1.21
C GLU A 211 7.23 16.13 1.86
N SER A 212 8.16 15.27 2.26
CA SER A 212 7.89 14.01 2.96
C SER A 212 7.20 14.24 4.30
N LYS A 213 7.64 15.26 5.05
CA LYS A 213 7.03 15.67 6.32
C LYS A 213 5.58 16.15 6.13
N ALA A 214 5.35 17.00 5.12
CA ALA A 214 4.01 17.48 4.78
C ALA A 214 3.11 16.33 4.32
N HIS A 215 3.65 15.41 3.53
CA HIS A 215 2.93 14.22 3.07
C HIS A 215 2.51 13.31 4.24
N ILE A 216 3.43 13.00 5.17
CA ILE A 216 3.12 12.21 6.38
C ILE A 216 2.03 12.89 7.22
N ALA A 217 2.12 14.21 7.41
CA ALA A 217 1.10 14.96 8.16
C ALA A 217 -0.28 14.89 7.50
N LYS A 218 -0.35 15.08 6.17
CA LYS A 218 -1.58 14.94 5.39
C LYS A 218 -2.16 13.53 5.52
N MET A 219 -1.33 12.50 5.32
CA MET A 219 -1.78 11.10 5.41
C MET A 219 -2.20 10.73 6.83
N THR A 220 -1.56 11.31 7.86
CA THR A 220 -1.96 11.12 9.26
C THR A 220 -3.38 11.62 9.53
N ALA A 221 -3.74 12.77 8.99
CA ALA A 221 -5.11 13.30 9.11
C ALA A 221 -6.12 12.36 8.43
N ILE A 222 -5.83 11.94 7.20
CA ILE A 222 -6.68 11.04 6.41
C ILE A 222 -6.89 9.70 7.15
N TYR A 223 -5.82 9.06 7.61
CA TYR A 223 -5.94 7.75 8.26
C TYR A 223 -6.58 7.81 9.64
N LYS A 224 -6.43 8.92 10.38
CA LYS A 224 -7.18 9.14 11.62
C LYS A 224 -8.70 9.12 11.36
N ASP A 225 -9.15 9.74 10.29
CA ASP A 225 -10.57 9.77 9.93
C ASP A 225 -11.05 8.41 9.40
N ILE A 226 -10.27 7.76 8.53
CA ILE A 226 -10.56 6.40 8.04
C ILE A 226 -10.73 5.42 9.21
N ILE A 227 -9.83 5.44 10.21
CA ILE A 227 -9.89 4.55 11.36
C ILE A 227 -11.12 4.80 12.22
N LYS A 228 -11.48 6.07 12.47
CA LYS A 228 -12.72 6.42 13.18
C LYS A 228 -13.94 5.86 12.45
N ASP A 229 -13.92 5.95 11.14
CA ASP A 229 -15.02 5.49 10.30
C ASP A 229 -15.15 3.98 10.25
N ILE A 230 -14.05 3.24 10.23
CA ILE A 230 -14.05 1.77 10.24
C ILE A 230 -14.54 1.22 11.59
N LYS A 231 -14.34 1.94 12.70
CA LYS A 231 -14.75 1.54 14.05
C LYS A 231 -16.24 1.77 14.35
N LYS A 232 -16.95 2.51 13.51
CA LYS A 232 -18.41 2.73 13.59
C LYS A 232 -19.14 1.60 12.86
#